data_b682e49ba763554bb33f91f28e4dc089
#
_entry.id   b682e49ba763554bb33f91f28e4dc089
#
_cell.length_a   1.000
_cell.length_b   1.000
_cell.length_c   1.000
_cell.angle_alpha   90.00
_cell.angle_beta   90.00
_cell.angle_gamma   90.00
#
_symmetry.space_group_name_H-M   'P 1'
#
loop_
_entity.id
_entity.type
_entity.pdbx_description
1 polymer ?
#
loop_
_entity_poly.entity_id
_entity_poly.type
_entity_poly.pdbx_seq_one_letter_code
_entity_poly.pdbx_strand_id
1 'polypeptide(L)'
;MIPVRGYTGCKVAVLGLGRSGLTAARALRAGGAEPIVWDDNEKSRIAADAEDFVILDLNKNSSWQDIVCLIVSPGIPHLYPAPHPIVLKAWQNGVVVDNDIGLFFRSFATQEWDNFDVMPKVICVTGSNGKSTTTALIAHLLEGSNRKVVVAGNIGRGVLDIPPAQDGTIVVLELSSYQIDLARALAPDIAVFINLSPDHLDRHNGMGGYFYAKRRLFIDGNPDRAIIGVDEIEGQFLENQLRQDAKSGDPVISVSVNRKLQNNGWSVFSRKGFLAEWLNPEAETEEETQKPEPHAGDDFLNGPAMDFEPTGNVNLEESKKPIANKAFATPKKETFAAEEFDDLFKD
;
A
#
# COMPACT_ATOMS: atom_id res chain seq x y z
N MET A 1 -9.66 12.62 -14.83
CA MET A 1 -8.19 12.59 -14.95
C MET A 1 -7.62 13.69 -14.09
N ILE A 2 -6.51 13.41 -13.37
CA ILE A 2 -5.78 14.39 -12.56
C ILE A 2 -4.71 15.05 -13.43
N PRO A 3 -4.78 16.36 -13.70
CA PRO A 3 -3.71 17.05 -14.41
C PRO A 3 -2.42 17.04 -13.58
N VAL A 4 -1.31 16.60 -14.17
CA VAL A 4 -0.01 16.59 -13.48
C VAL A 4 0.53 18.00 -13.37
N ARG A 5 0.94 18.40 -12.17
CA ARG A 5 1.40 19.76 -11.86
C ARG A 5 2.91 19.82 -11.73
N GLY A 6 3.46 21.03 -11.91
CA GLY A 6 4.89 21.32 -11.75
C GLY A 6 5.75 21.07 -12.99
N TYR A 7 5.15 20.72 -14.14
CA TYR A 7 5.86 20.48 -15.40
C TYR A 7 5.36 21.34 -16.56
N THR A 8 4.61 22.40 -16.30
CA THR A 8 4.08 23.29 -17.35
C THR A 8 5.18 23.84 -18.24
N GLY A 9 5.09 23.64 -19.55
CA GLY A 9 6.08 24.03 -20.54
C GLY A 9 7.36 23.20 -20.54
N CYS A 10 7.45 22.16 -19.71
CA CYS A 10 8.61 21.27 -19.66
C CYS A 10 8.40 20.03 -20.54
N LYS A 11 9.48 19.55 -21.17
CA LYS A 11 9.50 18.26 -21.83
C LYS A 11 9.67 17.14 -20.82
N VAL A 12 8.71 16.22 -20.77
CA VAL A 12 8.71 15.06 -19.89
C VAL A 12 8.64 13.79 -20.73
N ALA A 13 9.67 12.92 -20.63
CA ALA A 13 9.69 11.65 -21.32
C ALA A 13 8.78 10.64 -20.60
N VAL A 14 8.10 9.78 -21.37
CA VAL A 14 7.30 8.66 -20.87
C VAL A 14 7.76 7.39 -21.56
N LEU A 15 8.23 6.41 -20.78
CA LEU A 15 8.70 5.11 -21.23
C LEU A 15 7.71 4.01 -20.89
N GLY A 16 7.24 3.31 -21.91
CA GLY A 16 6.21 2.29 -21.81
C GLY A 16 4.82 2.89 -21.94
N LEU A 17 4.12 2.53 -23.02
CA LEU A 17 2.83 3.11 -23.40
C LEU A 17 1.65 2.14 -23.18
N GLY A 18 1.79 1.30 -22.16
CA GLY A 18 0.66 0.57 -21.59
C GLY A 18 -0.31 1.51 -20.87
N ARG A 19 -1.27 0.93 -20.14
CA ARG A 19 -2.31 1.69 -19.45
C ARG A 19 -1.76 2.84 -18.58
N SER A 20 -0.76 2.56 -17.72
CA SER A 20 -0.18 3.59 -16.81
C SER A 20 0.55 4.68 -17.60
N GLY A 21 1.37 4.31 -18.59
CA GLY A 21 2.16 5.30 -19.33
C GLY A 21 1.31 6.21 -20.21
N LEU A 22 0.34 5.68 -20.94
CA LEU A 22 -0.57 6.53 -21.73
C LEU A 22 -1.40 7.45 -20.83
N THR A 23 -1.86 6.96 -19.68
CA THR A 23 -2.58 7.79 -18.72
C THR A 23 -1.67 8.90 -18.17
N ALA A 24 -0.40 8.57 -17.86
CA ALA A 24 0.57 9.58 -17.42
C ALA A 24 0.85 10.63 -18.50
N ALA A 25 1.03 10.21 -19.75
CA ALA A 25 1.22 11.14 -20.86
C ALA A 25 0.04 12.11 -21.05
N ARG A 26 -1.20 11.58 -20.98
CA ARG A 26 -2.42 12.41 -21.06
C ARG A 26 -2.52 13.38 -19.88
N ALA A 27 -2.22 12.91 -18.67
CA ALA A 27 -2.26 13.72 -17.46
C ALA A 27 -1.19 14.82 -17.44
N LEU A 28 0.01 14.53 -17.95
CA LEU A 28 1.08 15.51 -18.16
C LEU A 28 0.65 16.59 -19.16
N ARG A 29 0.10 16.19 -20.31
CA ARG A 29 -0.44 17.13 -21.31
C ARG A 29 -1.56 17.99 -20.74
N ALA A 30 -2.46 17.39 -19.97
CA ALA A 30 -3.53 18.14 -19.30
C ALA A 30 -3.01 19.14 -18.25
N GLY A 31 -1.84 18.91 -17.67
CA GLY A 31 -1.13 19.82 -16.76
C GLY A 31 -0.25 20.85 -17.46
N GLY A 32 -0.25 20.88 -18.80
CA GLY A 32 0.53 21.83 -19.60
C GLY A 32 1.98 21.44 -19.85
N ALA A 33 2.37 20.20 -19.56
CA ALA A 33 3.68 19.66 -19.96
C ALA A 33 3.68 19.27 -21.45
N GLU A 34 4.87 19.07 -22.00
CA GLU A 34 5.13 18.55 -23.35
C GLU A 34 5.60 17.08 -23.23
N PRO A 35 4.67 16.08 -23.25
CA PRO A 35 5.06 14.68 -23.14
C PRO A 35 5.74 14.19 -24.41
N ILE A 36 6.92 13.59 -24.24
CA ILE A 36 7.68 12.89 -25.26
C ILE A 36 7.56 11.40 -24.96
N VAL A 37 6.97 10.61 -25.85
CA VAL A 37 6.62 9.23 -25.52
C VAL A 37 7.44 8.21 -26.29
N TRP A 38 7.72 7.07 -25.65
CA TRP A 38 8.42 5.95 -26.26
C TRP A 38 7.97 4.60 -25.68
N ASP A 39 7.90 3.62 -26.54
CA ASP A 39 7.71 2.21 -26.21
C ASP A 39 8.50 1.37 -27.21
N ASP A 40 9.08 0.25 -26.80
CA ASP A 40 9.79 -0.64 -27.72
C ASP A 40 8.82 -1.34 -28.68
N ASN A 41 7.55 -1.48 -28.27
CA ASN A 41 6.48 -2.03 -29.10
C ASN A 41 5.96 -0.98 -30.11
N GLU A 42 6.11 -1.26 -31.41
CA GLU A 42 5.65 -0.38 -32.48
C GLU A 42 4.14 -0.12 -32.44
N LYS A 43 3.33 -1.11 -32.06
CA LYS A 43 1.86 -0.93 -31.99
C LYS A 43 1.47 0.09 -30.91
N SER A 44 2.19 0.10 -29.79
CA SER A 44 1.99 1.08 -28.74
C SER A 44 2.35 2.50 -29.21
N ARG A 45 3.43 2.63 -30.01
CA ARG A 45 3.82 3.92 -30.60
C ARG A 45 2.78 4.42 -31.61
N ILE A 46 2.27 3.55 -32.48
CA ILE A 46 1.20 3.89 -33.44
C ILE A 46 -0.07 4.37 -32.70
N ALA A 47 -0.42 3.70 -31.62
CA ALA A 47 -1.58 4.10 -30.80
C ALA A 47 -1.37 5.48 -30.16
N ALA A 48 -0.16 5.80 -29.72
CA ALA A 48 0.17 7.11 -29.16
C ALA A 48 0.23 8.22 -30.21
N ASP A 49 0.71 7.91 -31.43
CA ASP A 49 0.70 8.81 -32.57
C ASP A 49 -0.72 9.22 -32.97
N ALA A 50 -1.65 8.27 -32.93
CA ALA A 50 -3.07 8.53 -33.17
C ALA A 50 -3.73 9.46 -32.12
N GLU A 51 -3.07 9.70 -31.00
CA GLU A 51 -3.45 10.66 -29.96
C GLU A 51 -2.63 11.97 -30.04
N ASP A 52 -1.90 12.20 -31.11
CA ASP A 52 -1.05 13.38 -31.33
C ASP A 52 0.05 13.54 -30.25
N PHE A 53 0.62 12.45 -29.73
CA PHE A 53 1.81 12.50 -28.90
C PHE A 53 3.08 12.59 -29.73
N VAL A 54 4.07 13.38 -29.26
CA VAL A 54 5.39 13.45 -29.87
C VAL A 54 6.17 12.17 -29.55
N ILE A 55 6.49 11.40 -30.58
CA ILE A 55 7.26 10.16 -30.45
C ILE A 55 8.71 10.45 -30.78
N LEU A 56 9.63 10.28 -29.83
CA LEU A 56 11.06 10.34 -30.06
C LEU A 56 11.73 9.05 -29.59
N ASP A 57 12.67 8.58 -30.42
CA ASP A 57 13.49 7.42 -30.07
C ASP A 57 14.44 7.75 -28.91
N LEU A 58 14.04 7.40 -27.68
CA LEU A 58 14.82 7.66 -26.46
C LEU A 58 16.14 6.86 -26.38
N ASN A 59 16.39 5.95 -27.32
CA ASN A 59 17.70 5.32 -27.48
C ASN A 59 18.75 6.26 -28.10
N LYS A 60 18.34 7.38 -28.69
CA LYS A 60 19.25 8.37 -29.27
C LYS A 60 19.62 9.44 -28.25
N ASN A 61 20.91 9.79 -28.17
CA ASN A 61 21.36 10.83 -27.21
C ASN A 61 20.77 12.22 -27.53
N SER A 62 20.51 12.53 -28.81
CA SER A 62 19.88 13.79 -29.20
C SER A 62 18.45 13.97 -28.72
N SER A 63 17.77 12.88 -28.34
CA SER A 63 16.39 12.93 -27.84
C SER A 63 16.27 13.46 -26.42
N TRP A 64 17.38 13.54 -25.68
CA TRP A 64 17.39 13.92 -24.26
C TRP A 64 17.54 15.42 -24.02
N GLN A 65 17.67 16.21 -25.07
CA GLN A 65 17.78 17.66 -24.93
C GLN A 65 16.50 18.24 -24.32
N ASP A 66 16.66 19.01 -23.25
CA ASP A 66 15.60 19.70 -22.50
C ASP A 66 14.57 18.78 -21.78
N ILE A 67 14.82 17.46 -21.73
CA ILE A 67 13.99 16.54 -20.95
C ILE A 67 14.34 16.69 -19.47
N VAL A 68 13.35 17.03 -18.63
CA VAL A 68 13.56 17.25 -17.20
C VAL A 68 13.24 16.03 -16.34
N CYS A 69 12.38 15.13 -16.84
CA CYS A 69 11.97 13.93 -16.11
C CYS A 69 11.65 12.79 -17.08
N LEU A 70 11.94 11.55 -16.67
CA LEU A 70 11.50 10.32 -17.31
C LEU A 70 10.49 9.62 -16.43
N ILE A 71 9.28 9.42 -16.93
CA ILE A 71 8.24 8.62 -16.31
C ILE A 71 8.29 7.21 -16.87
N VAL A 72 8.42 6.21 -15.97
CA VAL A 72 8.59 4.81 -16.36
C VAL A 72 7.38 3.99 -15.90
N SER A 73 6.82 3.21 -16.82
CA SER A 73 5.74 2.27 -16.51
C SER A 73 6.23 1.16 -15.56
N PRO A 74 5.41 0.68 -14.60
CA PRO A 74 5.83 -0.25 -13.54
C PRO A 74 6.42 -1.58 -14.04
N GLY A 75 6.01 -2.03 -15.23
CA GLY A 75 6.53 -3.27 -15.84
C GLY A 75 8.00 -3.20 -16.29
N ILE A 76 8.54 -1.99 -16.47
CA ILE A 76 9.89 -1.78 -17.00
C ILE A 76 10.90 -1.79 -15.85
N PRO A 77 11.98 -2.61 -15.93
CA PRO A 77 13.01 -2.65 -14.91
C PRO A 77 13.74 -1.31 -14.79
N HIS A 78 13.77 -0.75 -13.58
CA HIS A 78 14.55 0.47 -13.31
C HIS A 78 15.88 0.19 -12.60
N LEU A 79 16.00 -0.94 -11.84
CA LEU A 79 17.21 -1.35 -11.16
C LEU A 79 17.58 -2.80 -11.50
N TYR A 80 16.73 -3.76 -11.15
CA TYR A 80 17.03 -5.19 -11.24
C TYR A 80 16.12 -5.91 -12.23
N PRO A 81 16.59 -7.03 -12.83
CA PRO A 81 17.95 -7.59 -12.73
C PRO A 81 19.01 -6.71 -13.40
N ALA A 82 18.60 -5.84 -14.32
CA ALA A 82 19.38 -4.77 -14.94
C ALA A 82 18.45 -3.63 -15.34
N PRO A 83 18.87 -2.37 -15.18
CA PRO A 83 18.06 -1.24 -15.61
C PRO A 83 17.84 -1.28 -17.12
N HIS A 84 16.64 -0.88 -17.55
CA HIS A 84 16.35 -0.69 -18.97
C HIS A 84 17.34 0.32 -19.60
N PRO A 85 17.84 0.11 -20.83
CA PRO A 85 18.83 1.00 -21.45
C PRO A 85 18.43 2.49 -21.46
N ILE A 86 17.15 2.78 -21.64
CA ILE A 86 16.62 4.15 -21.63
C ILE A 86 16.67 4.75 -20.22
N VAL A 87 16.45 3.96 -19.16
CA VAL A 87 16.61 4.42 -17.78
C VAL A 87 18.07 4.77 -17.49
N LEU A 88 19.02 3.95 -17.94
CA LEU A 88 20.46 4.26 -17.84
C LEU A 88 20.80 5.56 -18.56
N LYS A 89 20.24 5.80 -19.77
CA LYS A 89 20.44 7.05 -20.49
C LYS A 89 19.86 8.26 -19.77
N ALA A 90 18.70 8.13 -19.14
CA ALA A 90 18.14 9.20 -18.31
C ALA A 90 19.13 9.61 -17.22
N TRP A 91 19.68 8.64 -16.47
CA TRP A 91 20.67 8.93 -15.41
C TRP A 91 21.96 9.53 -15.96
N GLN A 92 22.46 9.02 -17.10
CA GLN A 92 23.65 9.59 -17.75
C GLN A 92 23.47 11.05 -18.18
N ASN A 93 22.24 11.46 -18.49
CA ASN A 93 21.89 12.83 -18.84
C ASN A 93 21.43 13.66 -17.62
N GLY A 94 21.52 13.14 -16.38
CA GLY A 94 21.09 13.83 -15.18
C GLY A 94 19.56 13.99 -15.05
N VAL A 95 18.80 13.23 -15.82
CA VAL A 95 17.33 13.30 -15.85
C VAL A 95 16.75 12.48 -14.68
N VAL A 96 15.83 13.08 -13.94
CA VAL A 96 15.12 12.42 -12.85
C VAL A 96 14.20 11.34 -13.40
N VAL A 97 14.20 10.18 -12.74
CA VAL A 97 13.30 9.07 -13.09
C VAL A 97 12.22 8.95 -12.03
N ASP A 98 10.96 8.89 -12.43
CA ASP A 98 9.78 8.78 -11.58
C ASP A 98 8.72 7.89 -12.25
N ASN A 99 7.56 7.74 -11.64
CA ASN A 99 6.43 6.98 -12.19
C ASN A 99 5.08 7.71 -11.97
N ASP A 100 4.00 7.06 -12.38
CA ASP A 100 2.62 7.57 -12.24
C ASP A 100 2.22 7.79 -10.78
N ILE A 101 2.73 7.01 -9.83
CA ILE A 101 2.46 7.15 -8.39
C ILE A 101 3.10 8.44 -7.86
N GLY A 102 4.37 8.70 -8.20
CA GLY A 102 5.05 9.94 -7.82
C GLY A 102 4.35 11.17 -8.39
N LEU A 103 3.91 11.10 -9.66
CA LEU A 103 3.12 12.17 -10.28
C LEU A 103 1.77 12.37 -9.59
N PHE A 104 1.10 11.29 -9.18
CA PHE A 104 -0.15 11.35 -8.45
C PHE A 104 0.00 12.10 -7.12
N PHE A 105 0.93 11.70 -6.26
CA PHE A 105 1.11 12.34 -4.96
C PHE A 105 1.53 13.80 -5.06
N ARG A 106 2.22 14.19 -6.13
CA ARG A 106 2.55 15.60 -6.39
C ARG A 106 1.36 16.44 -6.85
N SER A 107 0.32 15.80 -7.37
CA SER A 107 -0.75 16.51 -8.10
C SER A 107 -2.12 16.38 -7.46
N PHE A 108 -2.37 15.32 -6.68
CA PHE A 108 -3.67 15.08 -6.07
C PHE A 108 -3.91 16.05 -4.90
N ALA A 109 -4.97 16.87 -5.01
CA ALA A 109 -5.43 17.81 -3.99
C ALA A 109 -4.41 18.86 -3.48
N THR A 110 -3.21 18.97 -4.09
CA THR A 110 -2.09 19.76 -3.53
C THR A 110 -2.23 21.28 -3.66
N GLN A 111 -3.03 21.79 -4.60
CA GLN A 111 -3.21 23.23 -4.81
C GLN A 111 -4.59 23.74 -4.39
N GLU A 112 -5.43 22.85 -3.92
CA GLU A 112 -6.84 23.15 -3.62
C GLU A 112 -7.17 22.99 -2.14
N TRP A 113 -6.13 22.91 -1.29
CA TRP A 113 -6.30 22.69 0.15
C TRP A 113 -7.23 23.72 0.79
N ASP A 114 -7.10 24.98 0.42
CA ASP A 114 -7.96 26.04 0.94
C ASP A 114 -9.40 25.98 0.40
N ASN A 115 -9.66 25.11 -0.59
CA ASN A 115 -10.96 24.95 -1.22
C ASN A 115 -11.77 23.75 -0.67
N PHE A 116 -11.21 22.99 0.27
CA PHE A 116 -11.90 21.85 0.86
C PHE A 116 -12.35 22.14 2.30
N ASP A 117 -13.65 22.00 2.56
CA ASP A 117 -14.18 21.99 3.92
C ASP A 117 -13.78 20.69 4.66
N VAL A 118 -13.71 19.58 3.92
CA VAL A 118 -13.21 18.28 4.40
C VAL A 118 -12.12 17.78 3.48
N MET A 119 -10.90 17.67 4.02
CA MET A 119 -9.74 17.26 3.25
C MET A 119 -9.92 15.89 2.61
N PRO A 120 -9.57 15.73 1.33
CA PRO A 120 -9.43 14.43 0.69
C PRO A 120 -8.38 13.57 1.38
N LYS A 121 -8.60 12.25 1.42
CA LYS A 121 -7.69 11.30 2.05
C LYS A 121 -7.26 10.20 1.10
N VAL A 122 -6.00 9.75 1.24
CA VAL A 122 -5.43 8.67 0.43
C VAL A 122 -5.05 7.50 1.34
N ILE A 123 -5.66 6.35 1.08
CA ILE A 123 -5.37 5.07 1.75
C ILE A 123 -4.59 4.20 0.77
N CYS A 124 -3.39 3.77 1.14
CA CYS A 124 -2.56 2.89 0.32
C CYS A 124 -2.46 1.50 0.90
N VAL A 125 -2.66 0.47 0.07
CA VAL A 125 -2.60 -0.94 0.47
C VAL A 125 -1.47 -1.63 -0.27
N THR A 126 -0.54 -2.23 0.49
CA THR A 126 0.54 -3.06 -0.04
C THR A 126 0.69 -4.36 0.73
N GLY A 127 1.46 -5.29 0.19
CA GLY A 127 1.71 -6.64 0.70
C GLY A 127 2.06 -7.58 -0.44
N SER A 128 2.39 -8.83 -0.15
CA SER A 128 2.56 -9.86 -1.19
C SER A 128 1.20 -10.36 -1.65
N ASN A 129 0.36 -10.79 -0.74
CA ASN A 129 -0.93 -11.40 -1.01
C ASN A 129 -2.08 -10.59 -0.38
N GLY A 130 -3.29 -10.72 -0.94
CA GLY A 130 -4.50 -10.14 -0.38
C GLY A 130 -4.72 -8.64 -0.69
N LYS A 131 -3.82 -7.96 -1.38
CA LYS A 131 -3.92 -6.52 -1.70
C LYS A 131 -5.27 -6.14 -2.31
N SER A 132 -5.64 -6.77 -3.41
CA SER A 132 -6.87 -6.45 -4.16
C SER A 132 -8.13 -6.69 -3.32
N THR A 133 -8.17 -7.79 -2.57
CA THR A 133 -9.29 -8.10 -1.68
C THR A 133 -9.41 -7.07 -0.56
N THR A 134 -8.28 -6.71 0.08
CA THR A 134 -8.25 -5.72 1.16
C THR A 134 -8.64 -4.33 0.64
N THR A 135 -8.12 -3.94 -0.52
CA THR A 135 -8.47 -2.65 -1.16
C THR A 135 -9.96 -2.58 -1.47
N ALA A 136 -10.53 -3.64 -2.06
CA ALA A 136 -11.96 -3.70 -2.36
C ALA A 136 -12.82 -3.69 -1.09
N LEU A 137 -12.40 -4.42 -0.05
CA LEU A 137 -13.11 -4.47 1.23
C LEU A 137 -13.11 -3.09 1.92
N ILE A 138 -11.96 -2.42 1.98
CA ILE A 138 -11.86 -1.06 2.54
C ILE A 138 -12.78 -0.11 1.79
N ALA A 139 -12.74 -0.13 0.45
CA ALA A 139 -13.60 0.72 -0.36
C ALA A 139 -15.08 0.45 -0.10
N HIS A 140 -15.49 -0.82 -0.07
CA HIS A 140 -16.87 -1.23 0.20
C HIS A 140 -17.36 -0.76 1.59
N LEU A 141 -16.54 -0.91 2.63
CA LEU A 141 -16.89 -0.45 3.98
C LEU A 141 -17.03 1.07 4.05
N LEU A 142 -16.21 1.80 3.28
CA LEU A 142 -16.25 3.26 3.24
C LEU A 142 -17.42 3.81 2.41
N GLU A 143 -18.02 3.05 1.50
CA GLU A 143 -19.20 3.46 0.74
C GLU A 143 -20.39 3.88 1.63
N GLY A 144 -20.48 3.30 2.85
CA GLY A 144 -21.49 3.68 3.85
C GLY A 144 -21.23 5.02 4.57
N SER A 145 -20.09 5.68 4.33
CA SER A 145 -19.66 6.88 5.07
C SER A 145 -20.19 8.21 4.50
N ASN A 146 -21.06 8.21 3.50
CA ASN A 146 -21.51 9.39 2.74
C ASN A 146 -20.35 10.18 2.06
N ARG A 147 -19.18 9.57 1.89
CA ARG A 147 -18.03 10.13 1.19
C ARG A 147 -17.87 9.51 -0.19
N LYS A 148 -17.30 10.27 -1.11
CA LYS A 148 -16.94 9.73 -2.42
C LYS A 148 -15.71 8.85 -2.29
N VAL A 149 -15.86 7.55 -2.56
CA VAL A 149 -14.76 6.58 -2.54
C VAL A 149 -14.33 6.25 -3.96
N VAL A 150 -13.03 6.27 -4.22
CA VAL A 150 -12.44 5.96 -5.53
C VAL A 150 -11.34 4.92 -5.35
N VAL A 151 -11.42 3.82 -6.10
CA VAL A 151 -10.38 2.76 -6.13
C VAL A 151 -9.51 2.93 -7.36
N ALA A 152 -8.19 2.87 -7.18
CA ALA A 152 -7.22 2.99 -8.27
C ALA A 152 -5.89 2.27 -7.94
N GLY A 153 -4.92 2.35 -8.86
CA GLY A 153 -3.58 1.82 -8.70
C GLY A 153 -3.33 0.57 -9.54
N ASN A 154 -2.84 -0.48 -8.91
CA ASN A 154 -2.55 -1.75 -9.58
C ASN A 154 -3.82 -2.46 -10.06
N ILE A 155 -4.96 -2.20 -9.44
CA ILE A 155 -6.30 -2.65 -9.85
C ILE A 155 -7.17 -1.48 -10.26
N GLY A 156 -8.23 -1.76 -11.00
CA GLY A 156 -9.20 -0.76 -11.42
C GLY A 156 -8.63 0.25 -12.40
N ARG A 157 -8.65 1.52 -12.04
CA ARG A 157 -8.17 2.64 -12.86
C ARG A 157 -6.70 2.95 -12.58
N GLY A 158 -6.00 3.52 -13.56
CA GLY A 158 -4.70 4.17 -13.31
C GLY A 158 -4.86 5.34 -12.34
N VAL A 159 -3.87 5.58 -11.50
CA VAL A 159 -3.96 6.60 -10.44
C VAL A 159 -4.23 8.02 -10.95
N LEU A 160 -3.75 8.33 -12.14
CA LEU A 160 -3.96 9.63 -12.79
C LEU A 160 -5.29 9.71 -13.58
N ASP A 161 -5.96 8.55 -13.81
CA ASP A 161 -7.24 8.48 -14.54
C ASP A 161 -8.47 8.62 -13.63
N ILE A 162 -8.28 8.94 -12.36
CA ILE A 162 -9.38 9.22 -11.44
C ILE A 162 -9.88 10.66 -11.61
N PRO A 163 -11.14 10.94 -11.22
CA PRO A 163 -11.64 12.33 -11.24
C PRO A 163 -10.84 13.20 -10.25
N PRO A 164 -10.82 14.51 -10.47
CA PRO A 164 -10.31 15.45 -9.48
C PRO A 164 -10.97 15.25 -8.11
N ALA A 165 -10.22 15.57 -7.06
CA ALA A 165 -10.72 15.49 -5.70
C ALA A 165 -11.94 16.41 -5.51
N GLN A 166 -12.86 15.95 -4.69
CA GLN A 166 -13.97 16.72 -4.14
C GLN A 166 -13.87 16.68 -2.63
N ASP A 167 -14.66 17.49 -1.98
CA ASP A 167 -14.74 17.56 -0.52
C ASP A 167 -14.90 16.16 0.09
N GLY A 168 -14.03 15.82 1.02
CA GLY A 168 -14.02 14.53 1.70
C GLY A 168 -13.78 13.30 0.82
N THR A 169 -13.32 13.44 -0.43
CA THR A 169 -12.99 12.29 -1.30
C THR A 169 -11.98 11.37 -0.62
N ILE A 170 -12.24 10.07 -0.64
CA ILE A 170 -11.31 9.04 -0.18
C ILE A 170 -10.82 8.25 -1.40
N VAL A 171 -9.51 8.21 -1.60
CA VAL A 171 -8.88 7.39 -2.64
C VAL A 171 -8.24 6.19 -1.99
N VAL A 172 -8.62 4.97 -2.42
CA VAL A 172 -8.03 3.73 -1.95
C VAL A 172 -7.16 3.16 -3.07
N LEU A 173 -5.85 3.14 -2.84
CA LEU A 173 -4.85 2.70 -3.82
C LEU A 173 -4.30 1.34 -3.49
N GLU A 174 -4.36 0.41 -4.44
CA GLU A 174 -3.53 -0.79 -4.41
C GLU A 174 -2.17 -0.47 -5.01
N LEU A 175 -1.08 -0.68 -4.26
CA LEU A 175 0.27 -0.41 -4.71
C LEU A 175 1.14 -1.67 -4.72
N SER A 176 1.76 -1.94 -5.87
CA SER A 176 2.80 -2.97 -6.00
C SER A 176 4.15 -2.44 -5.50
N SER A 177 5.09 -3.37 -5.21
CA SER A 177 6.46 -3.00 -4.85
C SER A 177 7.16 -2.19 -5.95
N TYR A 178 6.94 -2.50 -7.22
CA TYR A 178 7.51 -1.75 -8.35
C TYR A 178 7.07 -0.29 -8.39
N GLN A 179 5.79 -0.06 -8.10
CA GLN A 179 5.22 1.29 -8.06
C GLN A 179 5.79 2.10 -6.90
N ILE A 180 5.89 1.49 -5.72
CA ILE A 180 6.43 2.15 -4.52
C ILE A 180 7.93 2.42 -4.69
N ASP A 181 8.69 1.43 -5.22
CA ASP A 181 10.14 1.50 -5.34
C ASP A 181 10.63 2.65 -6.23
N LEU A 182 9.92 2.91 -7.32
CA LEU A 182 10.29 3.97 -8.28
C LEU A 182 9.70 5.34 -7.93
N ALA A 183 8.62 5.41 -7.16
CA ALA A 183 7.94 6.66 -6.85
C ALA A 183 8.85 7.64 -6.08
N ARG A 184 8.95 8.88 -6.57
CA ARG A 184 9.75 9.96 -5.96
C ARG A 184 8.98 10.74 -4.90
N ALA A 185 7.66 10.68 -4.94
CA ALA A 185 6.80 11.26 -3.92
C ALA A 185 5.83 10.19 -3.43
N LEU A 186 5.74 10.04 -2.13
CA LEU A 186 4.79 9.18 -1.42
C LEU A 186 4.24 10.00 -0.26
N ALA A 187 2.93 10.10 -0.15
CA ALA A 187 2.27 10.86 0.92
C ALA A 187 0.86 10.28 1.19
N PRO A 188 0.74 9.01 1.60
CA PRO A 188 -0.54 8.45 2.02
C PRO A 188 -0.95 9.03 3.38
N ASP A 189 -2.24 9.25 3.61
CA ASP A 189 -2.76 9.53 4.94
C ASP A 189 -2.80 8.25 5.80
N ILE A 190 -3.16 7.13 5.17
CA ILE A 190 -3.17 5.81 5.81
C ILE A 190 -2.43 4.82 4.90
N ALA A 191 -1.51 4.06 5.48
CA ALA A 191 -0.81 2.99 4.77
C ALA A 191 -1.07 1.64 5.43
N VAL A 192 -1.35 0.62 4.62
CA VAL A 192 -1.64 -0.76 5.07
C VAL A 192 -0.59 -1.70 4.53
N PHE A 193 0.13 -2.39 5.43
CA PHE A 193 1.03 -3.49 5.14
C PHE A 193 0.37 -4.80 5.57
N ILE A 194 0.00 -5.64 4.61
CA ILE A 194 -0.76 -6.86 4.93
C ILE A 194 0.18 -7.98 5.36
N ASN A 195 1.17 -8.32 4.52
CA ASN A 195 2.09 -9.45 4.68
C ASN A 195 3.26 -9.35 3.71
N LEU A 196 4.26 -10.20 3.92
CA LEU A 196 5.36 -10.40 3.00
C LEU A 196 5.66 -11.89 2.82
N SER A 197 5.65 -12.34 1.57
CA SER A 197 6.09 -13.67 1.17
C SER A 197 6.92 -13.58 -0.11
N PRO A 198 7.85 -14.51 -0.39
CA PRO A 198 8.71 -14.43 -1.56
C PRO A 198 7.91 -14.26 -2.85
N ASP A 199 8.16 -13.16 -3.55
CA ASP A 199 7.57 -12.83 -4.84
C ASP A 199 8.45 -11.82 -5.56
N HIS A 200 8.61 -11.95 -6.87
CA HIS A 200 9.36 -11.00 -7.71
C HIS A 200 10.80 -10.70 -7.23
N LEU A 201 11.48 -11.67 -6.60
CA LEU A 201 12.79 -11.46 -5.97
C LEU A 201 13.88 -11.04 -6.96
N ASP A 202 13.78 -11.50 -8.20
CA ASP A 202 14.66 -11.11 -9.31
C ASP A 202 14.62 -9.59 -9.61
N ARG A 203 13.46 -8.96 -9.38
CA ARG A 203 13.24 -7.52 -9.61
C ARG A 203 13.67 -6.64 -8.45
N HIS A 204 13.96 -7.23 -7.28
CA HIS A 204 14.30 -6.52 -6.04
C HIS A 204 15.63 -6.94 -5.42
N ASN A 205 16.43 -7.77 -6.12
CA ASN A 205 17.67 -8.33 -5.58
C ASN A 205 17.46 -9.09 -4.26
N GLY A 206 16.41 -9.92 -4.19
CA GLY A 206 16.11 -10.77 -3.03
C GLY A 206 15.02 -10.20 -2.11
N MET A 207 14.81 -10.92 -0.97
CA MET A 207 13.76 -10.58 0.00
C MET A 207 13.98 -9.21 0.67
N GLY A 208 15.22 -8.88 1.01
CA GLY A 208 15.56 -7.58 1.61
C GLY A 208 15.14 -6.43 0.73
N GLY A 209 15.56 -6.41 -0.54
CA GLY A 209 15.15 -5.36 -1.50
C GLY A 209 13.64 -5.32 -1.73
N TYR A 210 12.96 -6.48 -1.74
CA TYR A 210 11.51 -6.55 -1.86
C TYR A 210 10.79 -5.93 -0.65
N PHE A 211 11.28 -6.22 0.56
CA PHE A 211 10.80 -5.57 1.77
C PHE A 211 11.08 -4.06 1.77
N TYR A 212 12.31 -3.65 1.44
CA TYR A 212 12.68 -2.24 1.36
C TYR A 212 11.81 -1.44 0.40
N ALA A 213 11.50 -2.00 -0.76
CA ALA A 213 10.60 -1.36 -1.71
C ALA A 213 9.22 -1.05 -1.10
N LYS A 214 8.62 -2.01 -0.39
CA LYS A 214 7.31 -1.81 0.27
C LYS A 214 7.40 -0.88 1.48
N ARG A 215 8.47 -1.02 2.28
CA ARG A 215 8.74 -0.22 3.47
C ARG A 215 8.78 1.28 3.18
N ARG A 216 9.23 1.69 1.99
CA ARG A 216 9.25 3.09 1.55
C ARG A 216 7.90 3.78 1.67
N LEU A 217 6.79 3.06 1.47
CA LEU A 217 5.44 3.61 1.64
C LEU A 217 5.20 4.17 3.05
N PHE A 218 5.89 3.62 4.05
CA PHE A 218 5.75 3.97 5.47
C PHE A 218 6.82 4.96 5.92
N ILE A 219 8.06 4.77 5.51
CA ILE A 219 9.20 5.60 5.94
C ILE A 219 9.27 6.89 5.12
N ASP A 220 9.23 6.79 3.78
CA ASP A 220 9.27 7.98 2.91
C ASP A 220 7.88 8.65 2.85
N GLY A 221 6.81 7.82 2.89
CA GLY A 221 5.43 8.29 2.81
C GLY A 221 4.91 8.91 4.10
N ASN A 222 5.46 8.54 5.25
CA ASN A 222 5.14 9.07 6.58
C ASN A 222 3.63 9.24 6.83
N PRO A 223 2.83 8.16 6.78
CA PRO A 223 1.38 8.22 6.94
C PRO A 223 0.98 8.66 8.36
N ASP A 224 -0.18 9.33 8.49
CA ASP A 224 -0.79 9.63 9.79
C ASP A 224 -1.09 8.34 10.59
N ARG A 225 -1.44 7.26 9.87
CA ARG A 225 -1.68 5.93 10.43
C ARG A 225 -1.08 4.83 9.56
N ALA A 226 -0.34 3.93 10.20
CA ALA A 226 0.25 2.74 9.61
C ALA A 226 -0.45 1.49 10.17
N ILE A 227 -1.21 0.77 9.33
CA ILE A 227 -1.88 -0.48 9.72
C ILE A 227 -0.99 -1.63 9.30
N ILE A 228 -0.42 -2.37 10.26
CA ILE A 228 0.62 -3.35 10.01
C ILE A 228 0.18 -4.74 10.43
N GLY A 229 0.17 -5.69 9.48
CA GLY A 229 0.06 -7.12 9.77
C GLY A 229 1.35 -7.61 10.45
N VAL A 230 1.24 -8.08 11.70
CA VAL A 230 2.40 -8.42 12.54
C VAL A 230 2.55 -9.92 12.80
N ASP A 231 1.90 -10.75 12.01
CA ASP A 231 2.03 -12.20 12.13
C ASP A 231 3.39 -12.72 11.61
N GLU A 232 4.02 -11.99 10.70
CA GLU A 232 5.31 -12.26 10.09
C GLU A 232 6.41 -11.34 10.65
N ILE A 233 7.68 -11.74 10.53
CA ILE A 233 8.81 -11.03 11.13
C ILE A 233 9.02 -9.64 10.51
N GLU A 234 8.78 -9.51 9.21
CA GLU A 234 8.92 -8.25 8.48
C GLU A 234 7.90 -7.21 8.95
N GLY A 235 6.68 -7.64 9.22
CA GLY A 235 5.65 -6.78 9.81
C GLY A 235 6.02 -6.32 11.20
N GLN A 236 6.56 -7.23 12.05
CA GLN A 236 7.02 -6.89 13.40
C GLN A 236 8.21 -5.92 13.37
N PHE A 237 9.13 -6.13 12.43
CA PHE A 237 10.27 -5.22 12.25
C PHE A 237 9.79 -3.83 11.83
N LEU A 238 8.90 -3.74 10.84
CA LEU A 238 8.33 -2.46 10.38
C LEU A 238 7.57 -1.74 11.50
N GLU A 239 6.75 -2.47 12.26
CA GLU A 239 6.03 -1.96 13.44
C GLU A 239 6.98 -1.34 14.45
N ASN A 240 8.02 -2.09 14.86
CA ASN A 240 8.99 -1.63 15.85
C ASN A 240 9.73 -0.39 15.37
N GLN A 241 10.14 -0.36 14.11
CA GLN A 241 10.83 0.79 13.54
C GLN A 241 9.94 2.04 13.54
N LEU A 242 8.70 1.92 13.07
CA LEU A 242 7.80 3.08 13.02
C LEU A 242 7.50 3.65 14.41
N ARG A 243 7.41 2.79 15.44
CA ARG A 243 7.25 3.24 16.83
C ARG A 243 8.50 3.91 17.39
N GLN A 244 9.69 3.39 17.06
CA GLN A 244 10.95 4.00 17.49
C GLN A 244 11.20 5.36 16.82
N ASP A 245 10.84 5.50 15.55
CA ASP A 245 11.04 6.72 14.77
C ASP A 245 9.96 7.79 15.06
N ALA A 246 8.86 7.41 15.71
CA ALA A 246 7.75 8.31 16.00
C ALA A 246 8.16 9.42 16.98
N LYS A 247 8.03 10.67 16.56
CA LYS A 247 8.37 11.85 17.38
C LYS A 247 7.26 12.24 18.35
N SER A 248 6.02 11.88 18.04
CA SER A 248 4.84 12.16 18.86
C SER A 248 3.74 11.15 18.58
N GLY A 249 3.16 10.57 19.63
CA GLY A 249 2.09 9.58 19.53
C GLY A 249 2.52 8.26 18.87
N ASP A 250 1.65 7.26 18.87
CA ASP A 250 1.86 5.99 18.18
C ASP A 250 1.12 6.01 16.83
N PRO A 251 1.83 6.01 15.68
CA PRO A 251 1.19 6.00 14.38
C PRO A 251 0.68 4.61 13.98
N VAL A 252 1.06 3.54 14.73
CA VAL A 252 0.85 2.15 14.30
C VAL A 252 -0.41 1.57 14.90
N ILE A 253 -1.18 0.88 14.04
CA ILE A 253 -2.24 -0.05 14.42
C ILE A 253 -1.77 -1.45 14.02
N SER A 254 -1.47 -2.28 15.00
CA SER A 254 -1.00 -3.64 14.77
C SER A 254 -2.18 -4.58 14.50
N VAL A 255 -2.07 -5.43 13.48
CA VAL A 255 -3.12 -6.41 13.12
C VAL A 255 -2.54 -7.82 13.18
N SER A 256 -3.24 -8.75 13.86
CA SER A 256 -2.87 -10.15 13.90
C SER A 256 -4.08 -11.07 13.84
N VAL A 257 -3.98 -12.13 13.05
CA VAL A 257 -4.99 -13.21 13.00
C VAL A 257 -4.57 -14.43 13.82
N ASN A 258 -3.27 -14.57 14.12
CA ASN A 258 -2.71 -15.76 14.75
C ASN A 258 -2.52 -15.64 16.26
N ARG A 259 -2.47 -14.43 16.81
CA ARG A 259 -2.18 -14.22 18.23
C ARG A 259 -2.93 -13.05 18.81
N LYS A 260 -3.21 -13.13 20.12
CA LYS A 260 -3.65 -11.97 20.88
C LYS A 260 -2.48 -10.98 20.96
N LEU A 261 -2.70 -9.75 20.53
CA LEU A 261 -1.75 -8.66 20.73
C LEU A 261 -1.88 -8.17 22.17
N GLN A 262 -0.75 -8.16 22.89
CA GLN A 262 -0.66 -7.64 24.24
C GLN A 262 0.10 -6.31 24.18
N ASN A 263 -0.67 -5.29 24.13
CA ASN A 263 -0.52 -3.98 24.67
C ASN A 263 0.68 -3.12 24.68
N ASN A 264 1.04 -2.53 23.61
CA ASN A 264 1.73 -1.24 23.74
C ASN A 264 1.26 -0.25 22.66
N GLY A 265 0.00 -0.28 22.29
CA GLY A 265 -0.53 0.61 21.28
C GLY A 265 -1.84 0.07 20.69
N TRP A 266 -2.36 0.75 19.73
CA TRP A 266 -3.59 0.37 19.06
C TRP A 266 -3.43 -0.94 18.32
N SER A 267 -4.38 -1.85 18.46
CA SER A 267 -4.31 -3.18 17.85
C SER A 267 -5.67 -3.76 17.53
N VAL A 268 -5.70 -4.60 16.49
CA VAL A 268 -6.84 -5.42 16.09
C VAL A 268 -6.36 -6.86 15.95
N PHE A 269 -7.06 -7.81 16.57
CA PHE A 269 -6.62 -9.20 16.55
C PHE A 269 -7.79 -10.20 16.62
N SER A 270 -7.53 -11.45 16.23
CA SER A 270 -8.48 -12.53 16.39
C SER A 270 -8.39 -13.14 17.79
N ARG A 271 -9.53 -13.29 18.47
CA ARG A 271 -9.64 -13.97 19.77
C ARG A 271 -10.82 -14.94 19.75
N LYS A 272 -10.53 -16.23 19.87
CA LYS A 272 -11.54 -17.31 19.86
C LYS A 272 -12.52 -17.22 18.69
N GLY A 273 -12.03 -16.84 17.49
CA GLY A 273 -12.85 -16.69 16.29
C GLY A 273 -13.62 -15.35 16.18
N PHE A 274 -13.46 -14.45 17.14
CA PHE A 274 -14.05 -13.11 17.10
C PHE A 274 -12.97 -12.08 16.81
N LEU A 275 -13.36 -11.00 16.15
CA LEU A 275 -12.55 -9.80 16.01
C LEU A 275 -12.53 -9.07 17.35
N ALA A 276 -11.35 -8.73 17.84
CA ALA A 276 -11.15 -7.94 19.03
C ALA A 276 -10.27 -6.73 18.68
N GLU A 277 -10.58 -5.59 19.25
CA GLU A 277 -9.83 -4.36 19.02
C GLU A 277 -9.42 -3.70 20.35
N TRP A 278 -8.31 -2.97 20.28
CA TRP A 278 -7.81 -2.11 21.35
C TRP A 278 -7.34 -0.81 20.70
N LEU A 279 -8.28 0.09 20.43
CA LEU A 279 -8.02 1.33 19.72
C LEU A 279 -7.92 2.56 20.62
N ASN A 280 -8.20 2.41 21.92
CA ASN A 280 -8.05 3.47 22.91
C ASN A 280 -7.56 2.90 24.25
N PRO A 281 -6.26 2.56 24.36
CA PRO A 281 -5.71 1.95 25.58
C PRO A 281 -5.80 2.86 26.82
N GLU A 282 -5.98 4.17 26.66
CA GLU A 282 -6.11 5.12 27.79
C GLU A 282 -7.53 5.13 28.39
N ALA A 283 -8.56 4.75 27.64
CA ALA A 283 -9.94 4.75 28.11
C ALA A 283 -10.24 3.61 29.11
N GLU A 284 -9.51 2.48 29.05
CA GLU A 284 -9.73 1.34 29.97
C GLU A 284 -9.17 1.57 31.38
N THR A 285 -8.23 2.51 31.55
CA THR A 285 -7.71 2.84 32.90
C THR A 285 -8.72 3.58 33.74
N GLU A 286 -9.75 4.21 33.14
CA GLU A 286 -10.84 4.88 33.89
C GLU A 286 -11.98 3.92 34.22
N GLU A 287 -12.26 2.87 33.45
CA GLU A 287 -13.32 1.91 33.72
C GLU A 287 -12.94 0.82 34.74
N GLU A 288 -11.66 0.43 34.82
CA GLU A 288 -11.21 -0.54 35.83
C GLU A 288 -11.24 0.00 37.26
N THR A 289 -11.34 1.31 37.47
CA THR A 289 -11.46 1.94 38.80
C THR A 289 -12.89 2.02 39.32
N GLN A 290 -13.89 1.69 38.48
CA GLN A 290 -15.29 1.58 38.93
C GLN A 290 -15.77 0.11 38.94
N LYS A 291 -15.11 -0.76 39.72
CA LYS A 291 -15.76 -2.02 40.08
C LYS A 291 -16.91 -1.69 41.00
N PRO A 292 -18.17 -2.02 40.68
CA PRO A 292 -19.24 -1.96 41.62
C PRO A 292 -18.91 -2.95 42.75
N GLU A 293 -18.98 -2.49 44.00
CA GLU A 293 -18.91 -3.36 45.15
C GLU A 293 -19.95 -4.49 45.00
N PRO A 294 -19.61 -5.74 45.38
CA PRO A 294 -20.58 -6.82 45.32
C PRO A 294 -21.71 -6.53 46.29
N HIS A 295 -22.87 -6.19 45.78
CA HIS A 295 -24.10 -6.22 46.57
C HIS A 295 -24.33 -7.65 47.04
N ALA A 296 -24.21 -7.86 48.33
CA ALA A 296 -24.62 -9.06 49.00
C ALA A 296 -26.16 -9.19 48.92
N GLY A 297 -26.60 -10.30 48.34
CA GLY A 297 -27.96 -10.79 48.45
C GLY A 297 -28.85 -10.48 47.24
N ASP A 298 -29.03 -11.52 46.40
CA ASP A 298 -30.34 -12.05 46.16
C ASP A 298 -30.23 -13.35 45.33
N ASP A 299 -30.74 -14.41 45.93
CA ASP A 299 -31.02 -15.72 45.34
C ASP A 299 -32.01 -15.58 44.17
N PHE A 300 -31.58 -15.89 42.95
CA PHE A 300 -32.48 -16.34 41.86
C PHE A 300 -31.89 -17.54 41.15
N LEU A 301 -31.88 -18.68 41.84
CA LEU A 301 -31.92 -19.99 41.21
C LEU A 301 -33.38 -20.41 41.17
N ASN A 302 -33.95 -20.53 39.97
CA ASN A 302 -34.96 -21.47 39.51
C ASN A 302 -35.86 -20.82 38.45
N GLY A 303 -35.51 -21.07 37.19
CA GLY A 303 -36.38 -20.98 36.04
C GLY A 303 -36.11 -22.19 35.11
N PRO A 304 -37.14 -22.84 34.51
CA PRO A 304 -37.02 -24.14 33.87
C PRO A 304 -36.21 -24.08 32.57
N ALA A 305 -35.41 -25.13 32.37
CA ALA A 305 -34.68 -25.40 31.17
C ALA A 305 -35.65 -25.53 29.96
N MET A 306 -35.37 -24.76 28.90
CA MET A 306 -35.98 -25.00 27.62
C MET A 306 -35.07 -25.95 26.81
N ASP A 307 -35.59 -27.15 26.55
CA ASP A 307 -34.99 -28.12 25.64
C ASP A 307 -35.10 -27.61 24.20
N PHE A 308 -33.96 -27.43 23.54
CA PHE A 308 -33.90 -27.29 22.11
C PHE A 308 -33.45 -28.61 21.50
N GLU A 309 -34.38 -29.31 20.83
CA GLU A 309 -34.05 -30.44 19.96
C GLU A 309 -33.35 -29.97 18.68
N PRO A 310 -32.23 -30.57 18.25
CA PRO A 310 -31.64 -30.28 16.97
C PRO A 310 -32.26 -31.15 15.88
N THR A 311 -33.02 -30.54 14.99
CA THR A 311 -33.43 -31.21 13.73
C THR A 311 -32.38 -30.93 12.66
N GLY A 312 -31.82 -32.01 12.09
CA GLY A 312 -31.09 -31.94 10.81
C GLY A 312 -29.77 -32.69 10.77
N ASN A 313 -29.82 -34.00 10.50
CA ASN A 313 -28.68 -34.81 10.11
C ASN A 313 -28.09 -34.32 8.77
N VAL A 314 -26.84 -33.93 8.77
CA VAL A 314 -26.00 -33.89 7.55
C VAL A 314 -24.83 -34.85 7.78
N ASN A 315 -24.80 -35.92 6.97
CA ASN A 315 -23.72 -36.88 6.90
C ASN A 315 -22.42 -36.24 6.42
N LEU A 316 -21.37 -36.29 7.24
CA LEU A 316 -19.99 -35.99 6.87
C LEU A 316 -19.11 -37.23 7.14
N GLU A 317 -19.19 -38.19 6.24
CA GLU A 317 -18.13 -39.17 6.04
C GLU A 317 -17.60 -39.00 4.62
N GLU A 318 -16.33 -38.59 4.53
CA GLU A 318 -15.27 -38.92 3.58
C GLU A 318 -14.27 -37.76 3.41
N SER A 319 -13.21 -37.81 4.18
CA SER A 319 -11.82 -37.67 3.70
C SER A 319 -10.84 -37.53 4.85
N LYS A 320 -10.48 -38.64 5.45
CA LYS A 320 -9.28 -38.72 6.33
C LYS A 320 -8.13 -39.32 5.55
N LYS A 321 -7.12 -38.48 5.21
CA LYS A 321 -5.75 -38.93 5.03
C LYS A 321 -4.85 -38.07 5.92
N PRO A 322 -3.99 -38.67 6.75
CA PRO A 322 -3.15 -37.93 7.67
C PRO A 322 -1.93 -37.34 6.96
N ILE A 323 -1.74 -36.00 7.09
CA ILE A 323 -0.49 -35.34 6.74
C ILE A 323 0.42 -35.41 7.98
N ALA A 324 1.61 -35.99 7.81
CA ALA A 324 2.58 -36.17 8.86
C ALA A 324 3.06 -34.83 9.43
N ASN A 325 2.85 -34.64 10.73
CA ASN A 325 3.43 -33.55 11.51
C ASN A 325 4.97 -33.66 11.57
N LYS A 326 5.67 -32.75 10.88
CA LYS A 326 7.04 -32.40 11.27
C LYS A 326 6.95 -31.29 12.32
N ALA A 327 7.33 -31.60 13.53
CA ALA A 327 7.46 -30.66 14.63
C ALA A 327 8.52 -29.60 14.27
N PHE A 328 8.11 -28.36 14.09
CA PHE A 328 9.00 -27.21 14.06
C PHE A 328 9.26 -26.78 15.52
N ALA A 329 10.54 -26.73 15.88
CA ALA A 329 10.97 -26.19 17.16
C ALA A 329 10.57 -24.71 17.27
N THR A 330 10.01 -24.32 18.40
CA THR A 330 9.70 -22.92 18.74
C THR A 330 10.99 -22.09 18.75
N PRO A 331 11.10 -21.01 17.96
CA PRO A 331 12.26 -20.13 18.03
C PRO A 331 12.24 -19.34 19.36
N LYS A 332 13.43 -19.23 19.96
CA LYS A 332 13.66 -18.37 21.13
C LYS A 332 13.40 -16.92 20.75
N LYS A 333 12.83 -16.16 21.70
CA LYS A 333 12.68 -14.69 21.59
C LYS A 333 14.08 -14.08 21.46
N GLU A 334 14.46 -13.66 20.27
CA GLU A 334 15.61 -12.79 20.02
C GLU A 334 15.08 -11.45 19.54
N THR A 335 15.49 -10.37 20.21
CA THR A 335 15.29 -9.00 19.76
C THR A 335 16.44 -8.68 18.83
N PHE A 336 16.16 -8.56 17.54
CA PHE A 336 17.17 -8.23 16.54
C PHE A 336 17.37 -6.70 16.45
N ALA A 337 18.63 -6.27 16.36
CA ALA A 337 19.00 -4.92 15.99
C ALA A 337 18.82 -4.72 14.47
N ALA A 338 18.63 -3.47 14.01
CA ALA A 338 18.38 -3.17 12.61
C ALA A 338 19.49 -3.68 11.65
N GLU A 339 20.73 -3.73 12.13
CA GLU A 339 21.89 -4.25 11.39
C GLU A 339 21.84 -5.76 11.19
N GLU A 340 21.19 -6.49 12.09
CA GLU A 340 21.04 -7.96 12.01
C GLU A 340 19.95 -8.37 11.03
N PHE A 341 19.01 -7.48 10.69
CA PHE A 341 17.94 -7.77 9.74
C PHE A 341 18.48 -7.89 8.31
N ASP A 342 19.43 -7.03 7.93
CA ASP A 342 20.07 -7.08 6.61
C ASP A 342 20.92 -8.35 6.42
N ASP A 343 21.43 -8.95 7.50
CA ASP A 343 22.20 -10.20 7.44
C ASP A 343 21.31 -11.44 7.25
N LEU A 344 20.03 -11.37 7.60
CA LEU A 344 19.07 -12.45 7.37
C LEU A 344 18.73 -12.68 5.88
N PHE A 345 19.05 -11.73 5.02
CA PHE A 345 18.74 -11.77 3.58
C PHE A 345 19.99 -11.79 2.68
N LYS A 346 21.18 -12.00 3.28
CA LYS A 346 22.45 -12.19 2.57
C LYS A 346 22.64 -13.67 2.21
N ASP A 347 21.91 -14.19 1.22
CA ASP A 347 22.22 -15.43 0.51
C ASP A 347 22.15 -15.23 -1.01
#